data_369d06b5f5fbcfc12d0214c1dd30c968
#
_entry.id   369d06b5f5fbcfc12d0214c1dd30c968
#
_cell.length_a   1.000
_cell.length_b   1.000
_cell.length_c   1.000
_cell.angle_alpha   90.00
_cell.angle_beta   90.00
_cell.angle_gamma   90.00
#
_symmetry.space_group_name_H-M   'P 1'
#
loop_
_entity.id
_entity.type
_entity.pdbx_description
1 polymer ?
#
loop_
_entity_poly.entity_id
_entity_poly.type
_entity_poly.pdbx_seq_one_letter_code
_entity_poly.pdbx_strand_id
1 'polypeptide(L)'
;VSRAEKLWYPIVLTLLIITIVISLMVGASFISLQQIISAFSGGNPNQLSILTSIRLPRIFAAMLCGGMLAVAGAVSQAAFRNVLADPSILGVTSAADFFILIGAMLVPTFPGNKFVFALIGGLVALALLTSKSALSSPYRLIIIGVAMMLTFTGFEQLFSNGMGVQTTGSFNGITWSQTEVLLFLGVSGMFVAVFLSPWANYLKLSTEQLQTKGVSASMMRIGLLCVVVFLSSSVSSVVGTIPFMGIVVPNIVRYLVGRDYQTIIPLSMLMGAWLLFVIDTIGRIIVLPSELSAAVIMTVIGGPFLIMMLQRKNFNGIKSS
;
A
#
# COMPACT_ATOMS: atom_id res chain seq x y z
N VAL A 1 -7.95 -9.34 -22.96
CA VAL A 1 -8.32 -8.05 -22.32
C VAL A 1 -9.79 -7.80 -22.63
N SER A 2 -10.65 -7.84 -21.62
CA SER A 2 -12.10 -7.61 -21.78
C SER A 2 -12.39 -6.15 -22.19
N ARG A 3 -13.59 -5.88 -22.77
CA ARG A 3 -13.98 -4.49 -23.09
C ARG A 3 -14.02 -3.61 -21.84
N ALA A 4 -14.39 -4.15 -20.68
CA ALA A 4 -14.39 -3.45 -19.40
C ALA A 4 -12.99 -3.00 -18.98
N GLU A 5 -11.99 -3.85 -19.13
CA GLU A 5 -10.60 -3.53 -18.80
C GLU A 5 -10.08 -2.33 -19.59
N LYS A 6 -10.33 -2.32 -20.92
CA LYS A 6 -9.91 -1.21 -21.80
C LYS A 6 -10.52 0.14 -21.40
N LEU A 7 -11.70 0.13 -20.77
CA LEU A 7 -12.40 1.36 -20.38
C LEU A 7 -11.85 1.96 -19.06
N TRP A 8 -11.49 1.10 -18.08
CA TRP A 8 -11.10 1.57 -16.76
C TRP A 8 -9.72 2.22 -16.71
N TYR A 9 -8.77 1.79 -17.54
CA TYR A 9 -7.45 2.43 -17.59
C TYR A 9 -7.51 3.92 -17.95
N PRO A 10 -8.15 4.35 -19.06
CA PRO A 10 -8.25 5.77 -19.38
C PRO A 10 -9.07 6.56 -18.37
N ILE A 11 -10.12 5.97 -17.77
CA ILE A 11 -10.90 6.64 -16.72
C ILE A 11 -10.01 6.96 -15.51
N VAL A 12 -9.28 5.98 -14.98
CA VAL A 12 -8.42 6.19 -13.81
C VAL A 12 -7.28 7.16 -14.12
N LEU A 13 -6.69 7.09 -15.31
CA LEU A 13 -5.66 8.05 -15.75
C LEU A 13 -6.22 9.48 -15.83
N THR A 14 -7.42 9.66 -16.37
CA THR A 14 -8.06 10.97 -16.43
C THR A 14 -8.35 11.53 -15.04
N LEU A 15 -8.90 10.70 -14.14
CA LEU A 15 -9.13 11.07 -12.74
C LEU A 15 -7.83 11.45 -12.04
N LEU A 16 -6.74 10.72 -12.29
CA LEU A 16 -5.44 10.99 -11.72
C LEU A 16 -4.90 12.35 -12.18
N ILE A 17 -4.98 12.65 -13.49
CA ILE A 17 -4.56 13.96 -14.04
C ILE A 17 -5.37 15.10 -13.42
N ILE A 18 -6.70 14.95 -13.35
CA ILE A 18 -7.57 15.97 -12.73
C ILE A 18 -7.18 16.19 -11.26
N THR A 19 -6.95 15.12 -10.52
CA THR A 19 -6.54 15.20 -9.11
C THR A 19 -5.17 15.86 -8.94
N ILE A 20 -4.21 15.62 -9.85
CA ILE A 20 -2.90 16.30 -9.83
C ILE A 20 -3.09 17.81 -9.96
N VAL A 21 -3.90 18.26 -10.92
CA VAL A 21 -4.16 19.69 -11.12
C VAL A 21 -4.80 20.30 -9.87
N ILE A 22 -5.83 19.65 -9.32
CA ILE A 22 -6.51 20.12 -8.10
C ILE A 22 -5.52 20.18 -6.93
N SER A 23 -4.70 19.15 -6.72
CA SER A 23 -3.76 19.06 -5.63
C SER A 23 -2.62 20.07 -5.72
N LEU A 24 -2.22 20.46 -6.95
CA LEU A 24 -1.28 21.56 -7.15
C LEU A 24 -1.88 22.92 -6.80
N MET A 25 -3.20 23.09 -6.96
CA MET A 25 -3.89 24.34 -6.62
C MET A 25 -4.18 24.45 -5.12
N VAL A 26 -4.52 23.34 -4.48
CA VAL A 26 -5.05 23.31 -3.11
C VAL A 26 -3.99 22.87 -2.09
N GLY A 27 -3.98 23.52 -0.92
CA GLY A 27 -3.09 23.24 0.19
C GLY A 27 -3.26 24.30 1.27
N ALA A 28 -2.30 24.47 2.19
CA ALA A 28 -2.34 25.53 3.21
C ALA A 28 -2.48 26.95 2.60
N SER A 29 -2.01 27.14 1.36
CA SER A 29 -2.23 28.30 0.54
C SER A 29 -2.83 27.89 -0.80
N PHE A 30 -3.88 28.60 -1.26
CA PHE A 30 -4.44 28.38 -2.59
C PHE A 30 -3.55 29.04 -3.65
N ILE A 31 -3.21 28.31 -4.70
CA ILE A 31 -2.45 28.82 -5.86
C ILE A 31 -3.33 28.60 -7.11
N SER A 32 -3.67 29.69 -7.81
CA SER A 32 -4.48 29.58 -9.03
C SER A 32 -3.71 28.92 -10.18
N LEU A 33 -4.43 28.39 -11.15
CA LEU A 33 -3.80 27.76 -12.33
C LEU A 33 -2.91 28.75 -13.09
N GLN A 34 -3.31 30.03 -13.22
CA GLN A 34 -2.48 31.07 -13.81
C GLN A 34 -1.17 31.29 -13.06
N GLN A 35 -1.22 31.28 -11.73
CA GLN A 35 -0.04 31.40 -10.87
C GLN A 35 0.90 30.19 -11.01
N ILE A 36 0.34 28.98 -11.14
CA ILE A 36 1.15 27.77 -11.41
C ILE A 36 1.88 27.92 -12.73
N ILE A 37 1.18 28.27 -13.83
CA ILE A 37 1.78 28.47 -15.15
C ILE A 37 2.85 29.58 -15.08
N SER A 38 2.54 30.70 -14.44
CA SER A 38 3.48 31.82 -14.26
C SER A 38 4.71 31.41 -13.49
N ALA A 39 4.57 30.65 -12.40
CA ALA A 39 5.71 30.18 -11.59
C ALA A 39 6.68 29.32 -12.42
N PHE A 40 6.17 28.42 -13.25
CA PHE A 40 7.01 27.61 -14.15
C PHE A 40 7.59 28.39 -15.35
N SER A 41 7.00 29.53 -15.68
CA SER A 41 7.48 30.41 -16.77
C SER A 41 8.45 31.51 -16.29
N GLY A 42 9.01 31.38 -15.10
CA GLY A 42 9.97 32.34 -14.56
C GLY A 42 9.36 33.49 -13.74
N GLY A 43 8.09 33.33 -13.28
CA GLY A 43 7.41 34.30 -12.42
C GLY A 43 7.89 34.25 -10.96
N ASN A 44 6.97 34.08 -10.01
CA ASN A 44 7.29 34.16 -8.58
C ASN A 44 8.13 32.98 -8.05
N PRO A 45 9.41 33.21 -7.64
CA PRO A 45 10.30 32.15 -7.16
C PRO A 45 9.77 31.40 -5.90
N ASN A 46 9.06 32.12 -5.03
CA ASN A 46 8.50 31.51 -3.80
C ASN A 46 7.39 30.49 -4.15
N GLN A 47 6.54 30.81 -5.11
CA GLN A 47 5.50 29.87 -5.57
C GLN A 47 6.13 28.65 -6.27
N LEU A 48 7.15 28.86 -7.08
CA LEU A 48 7.90 27.77 -7.70
C LEU A 48 8.52 26.85 -6.65
N SER A 49 9.14 27.39 -5.60
CA SER A 49 9.71 26.62 -4.51
C SER A 49 8.65 25.78 -3.77
N ILE A 50 7.48 26.36 -3.47
CA ILE A 50 6.37 25.62 -2.84
C ILE A 50 5.92 24.46 -3.72
N LEU A 51 5.75 24.69 -5.02
CA LEU A 51 5.30 23.67 -5.96
C LEU A 51 6.33 22.54 -6.10
N THR A 52 7.60 22.90 -6.31
CA THR A 52 8.67 21.93 -6.61
C THR A 52 9.23 21.23 -5.38
N SER A 53 9.36 21.91 -4.24
CA SER A 53 10.03 21.34 -3.06
C SER A 53 9.08 20.77 -2.01
N ILE A 54 7.79 21.14 -2.06
CA ILE A 54 6.80 20.68 -1.07
C ILE A 54 5.70 19.85 -1.74
N ARG A 55 5.01 20.40 -2.78
CA ARG A 55 3.83 19.75 -3.34
C ARG A 55 4.17 18.57 -4.22
N LEU A 56 5.10 18.72 -5.14
CA LEU A 56 5.45 17.63 -6.08
C LEU A 56 6.00 16.39 -5.38
N PRO A 57 6.98 16.47 -4.44
CA PRO A 57 7.45 15.25 -3.76
C PRO A 57 6.32 14.51 -3.06
N ARG A 58 5.41 15.23 -2.41
CA ARG A 58 4.28 14.66 -1.69
C ARG A 58 3.28 13.98 -2.64
N ILE A 59 2.97 14.60 -3.78
CA ILE A 59 2.09 14.01 -4.81
C ILE A 59 2.67 12.68 -5.31
N PHE A 60 3.95 12.68 -5.70
CA PHE A 60 4.60 11.47 -6.19
C PHE A 60 4.69 10.39 -5.11
N ALA A 61 5.03 10.75 -3.86
CA ALA A 61 5.08 9.80 -2.76
C ALA A 61 3.71 9.18 -2.47
N ALA A 62 2.64 9.97 -2.43
CA ALA A 62 1.28 9.47 -2.22
C ALA A 62 0.83 8.51 -3.33
N MET A 63 1.12 8.85 -4.58
CA MET A 63 0.82 7.98 -5.73
C MET A 63 1.60 6.66 -5.68
N LEU A 64 2.90 6.73 -5.41
CA LEU A 64 3.77 5.54 -5.32
C LEU A 64 3.32 4.63 -4.17
N CYS A 65 3.15 5.17 -2.97
CA CYS A 65 2.70 4.39 -1.81
C CYS A 65 1.33 3.76 -2.03
N GLY A 66 0.38 4.50 -2.63
CA GLY A 66 -0.93 3.97 -2.95
C GLY A 66 -0.89 2.80 -3.93
N GLY A 67 -0.10 2.93 -4.99
CA GLY A 67 0.13 1.86 -5.96
C GLY A 67 0.81 0.64 -5.33
N MET A 68 1.87 0.85 -4.56
CA MET A 68 2.62 -0.22 -3.87
C MET A 68 1.75 -1.01 -2.91
N LEU A 69 0.97 -0.34 -2.04
CA LEU A 69 0.10 -1.00 -1.06
C LEU A 69 -1.06 -1.74 -1.73
N ALA A 70 -1.65 -1.17 -2.77
CA ALA A 70 -2.72 -1.83 -3.52
C ALA A 70 -2.22 -3.09 -4.24
N VAL A 71 -1.03 -3.03 -4.84
CA VAL A 71 -0.37 -4.20 -5.45
C VAL A 71 -0.03 -5.24 -4.40
N ALA A 72 0.59 -4.84 -3.27
CA ALA A 72 0.90 -5.73 -2.16
C ALA A 72 -0.35 -6.44 -1.64
N GLY A 73 -1.48 -5.72 -1.51
CA GLY A 73 -2.76 -6.30 -1.14
C GLY A 73 -3.28 -7.30 -2.17
N ALA A 74 -3.28 -6.97 -3.47
CA ALA A 74 -3.73 -7.88 -4.52
C ALA A 74 -2.91 -9.18 -4.54
N VAL A 75 -1.59 -9.06 -4.40
CA VAL A 75 -0.66 -10.20 -4.35
C VAL A 75 -0.85 -11.03 -3.07
N SER A 76 -1.03 -10.37 -1.91
CA SER A 76 -1.31 -11.03 -0.63
C SER A 76 -2.61 -11.85 -0.70
N GLN A 77 -3.69 -11.26 -1.26
CA GLN A 77 -4.96 -11.94 -1.47
C GLN A 77 -4.83 -13.19 -2.36
N ALA A 78 -3.98 -13.14 -3.39
CA ALA A 78 -3.68 -14.28 -4.23
C ALA A 78 -2.91 -15.36 -3.47
N ALA A 79 -1.85 -14.99 -2.77
CA ALA A 79 -0.96 -15.91 -2.05
C ALA A 79 -1.68 -16.67 -0.94
N PHE A 80 -2.54 -15.98 -0.18
CA PHE A 80 -3.33 -16.56 0.90
C PHE A 80 -4.70 -17.08 0.47
N ARG A 81 -5.09 -16.90 -0.81
CA ARG A 81 -6.43 -17.25 -1.32
C ARG A 81 -7.55 -16.65 -0.46
N ASN A 82 -7.32 -15.45 0.05
CA ASN A 82 -8.24 -14.76 0.95
C ASN A 82 -8.37 -13.29 0.55
N VAL A 83 -9.56 -12.85 0.24
CA VAL A 83 -9.86 -11.46 -0.18
C VAL A 83 -9.65 -10.42 0.93
N LEU A 84 -9.51 -10.87 2.18
CA LEU A 84 -9.24 -10.02 3.36
C LEU A 84 -7.74 -9.96 3.69
N ALA A 85 -6.89 -10.65 2.94
CA ALA A 85 -5.46 -10.64 3.20
C ALA A 85 -4.85 -9.29 2.77
N ASP A 86 -4.48 -8.50 3.76
CA ASP A 86 -3.81 -7.20 3.63
C ASP A 86 -2.56 -7.19 4.50
N PRO A 87 -1.41 -6.68 4.03
CA PRO A 87 -0.20 -6.62 4.84
C PRO A 87 -0.37 -5.94 6.19
N SER A 88 -1.25 -4.93 6.29
CA SER A 88 -1.51 -4.21 7.55
C SER A 88 -2.31 -5.06 8.54
N ILE A 89 -3.37 -5.72 8.10
CA ILE A 89 -4.18 -6.60 8.97
C ILE A 89 -3.41 -7.87 9.35
N LEU A 90 -2.54 -8.33 8.46
CA LEU A 90 -1.69 -9.49 8.73
C LEU A 90 -0.47 -9.18 9.60
N GLY A 91 -0.32 -7.94 10.09
CA GLY A 91 0.74 -7.53 10.99
C GLY A 91 2.10 -7.36 10.34
N VAL A 92 2.21 -7.43 9.01
CA VAL A 92 3.48 -7.26 8.29
C VAL A 92 4.02 -5.84 8.43
N THR A 93 3.16 -4.83 8.28
CA THR A 93 3.54 -3.42 8.42
C THR A 93 3.82 -3.05 9.87
N SER A 94 3.02 -3.54 10.84
CA SER A 94 3.26 -3.30 12.26
C SER A 94 4.58 -3.91 12.73
N ALA A 95 4.94 -5.11 12.22
CA ALA A 95 6.25 -5.69 12.46
C ALA A 95 7.36 -4.83 11.83
N ALA A 96 7.16 -4.33 10.60
CA ALA A 96 8.12 -3.45 9.94
C ALA A 96 8.34 -2.17 10.77
N ASP A 97 7.27 -1.50 11.24
CA ASP A 97 7.34 -0.27 12.02
C ASP A 97 8.06 -0.50 13.37
N PHE A 98 7.75 -1.60 14.07
CA PHE A 98 8.45 -1.97 15.30
C PHE A 98 9.96 -2.21 15.08
N PHE A 99 10.32 -2.94 14.02
CA PHE A 99 11.73 -3.17 13.71
C PHE A 99 12.45 -1.89 13.24
N ILE A 100 11.78 -0.94 12.56
CA ILE A 100 12.33 0.39 12.28
C ILE A 100 12.72 1.10 13.58
N LEU A 101 11.87 1.02 14.61
CA LEU A 101 12.16 1.59 15.92
C LEU A 101 13.40 0.93 16.55
N ILE A 102 13.48 -0.41 16.51
CA ILE A 102 14.69 -1.14 16.98
C ILE A 102 15.92 -0.68 16.21
N GLY A 103 15.85 -0.55 14.88
CA GLY A 103 16.94 -0.08 14.05
C GLY A 103 17.39 1.32 14.41
N ALA A 104 16.46 2.24 14.73
CA ALA A 104 16.77 3.58 15.17
C ALA A 104 17.50 3.58 16.52
N MET A 105 17.20 2.62 17.40
CA MET A 105 17.87 2.48 18.71
C MET A 105 19.27 1.87 18.58
N LEU A 106 19.43 0.82 17.75
CA LEU A 106 20.68 0.05 17.68
C LEU A 106 21.73 0.70 16.75
N VAL A 107 21.28 1.22 15.59
CA VAL A 107 22.19 1.68 14.52
C VAL A 107 21.64 2.96 13.86
N PRO A 108 21.50 4.08 14.59
CA PRO A 108 20.84 5.29 14.11
C PRO A 108 21.52 5.92 12.89
N THR A 109 22.83 5.77 12.75
CA THR A 109 23.64 6.42 11.71
C THR A 109 23.78 5.62 10.42
N PHE A 110 23.26 4.39 10.37
CA PHE A 110 23.41 3.53 9.20
C PHE A 110 22.49 4.01 8.05
N PRO A 111 23.04 4.37 6.86
CA PRO A 111 22.25 4.76 5.71
C PRO A 111 21.31 3.61 5.28
N GLY A 112 20.02 3.90 5.09
CA GLY A 112 19.02 2.88 4.75
C GLY A 112 18.54 2.03 5.93
N ASN A 113 18.94 2.35 7.17
CA ASN A 113 18.51 1.69 8.41
C ASN A 113 17.01 1.38 8.40
N LYS A 114 16.15 2.38 8.19
CA LYS A 114 14.70 2.21 8.21
C LYS A 114 14.22 1.12 7.25
N PHE A 115 14.72 1.10 6.02
CA PHE A 115 14.31 0.11 5.04
C PHE A 115 14.80 -1.31 5.38
N VAL A 116 16.07 -1.44 5.79
CA VAL A 116 16.64 -2.75 6.15
C VAL A 116 15.89 -3.35 7.34
N PHE A 117 15.68 -2.57 8.40
CA PHE A 117 14.95 -3.06 9.57
C PHE A 117 13.46 -3.29 9.28
N ALA A 118 12.82 -2.48 8.44
CA ALA A 118 11.47 -2.74 7.96
C ALA A 118 11.36 -4.08 7.23
N LEU A 119 12.33 -4.39 6.36
CA LEU A 119 12.41 -5.69 5.69
C LEU A 119 12.58 -6.84 6.67
N ILE A 120 13.46 -6.71 7.65
CA ILE A 120 13.65 -7.74 8.68
C ILE A 120 12.33 -7.98 9.43
N GLY A 121 11.66 -6.94 9.87
CA GLY A 121 10.35 -7.03 10.54
C GLY A 121 9.29 -7.70 9.65
N GLY A 122 9.19 -7.29 8.40
CA GLY A 122 8.30 -7.91 7.42
C GLY A 122 8.60 -9.39 7.16
N LEU A 123 9.88 -9.77 7.10
CA LEU A 123 10.28 -11.18 6.95
C LEU A 123 9.99 -12.02 8.19
N VAL A 124 10.17 -11.46 9.39
CA VAL A 124 9.75 -12.11 10.64
C VAL A 124 8.24 -12.36 10.64
N ALA A 125 7.45 -11.36 10.28
CA ALA A 125 6.00 -11.51 10.15
C ALA A 125 5.65 -12.59 9.10
N LEU A 126 6.31 -12.59 7.96
CA LEU A 126 6.11 -13.59 6.91
C LEU A 126 6.41 -15.00 7.40
N ALA A 127 7.49 -15.20 8.13
CA ALA A 127 7.86 -16.50 8.68
C ALA A 127 6.77 -17.05 9.63
N LEU A 128 6.16 -16.18 10.44
CA LEU A 128 5.07 -16.55 11.33
C LEU A 128 3.77 -16.87 10.55
N LEU A 129 3.45 -16.09 9.51
CA LEU A 129 2.26 -16.27 8.66
C LEU A 129 2.35 -17.49 7.74
N THR A 130 3.54 -17.93 7.39
CA THR A 130 3.76 -19.13 6.55
C THR A 130 3.88 -20.41 7.35
N SER A 131 3.71 -20.34 8.66
CA SER A 131 3.68 -21.53 9.52
C SER A 131 2.53 -22.48 9.12
N LYS A 132 2.74 -23.80 9.33
CA LYS A 132 1.71 -24.82 9.02
C LYS A 132 0.40 -24.55 9.72
N SER A 133 0.43 -23.99 10.92
CA SER A 133 -0.75 -23.64 11.71
C SER A 133 -1.52 -22.47 11.08
N ALA A 134 -0.84 -21.41 10.66
CA ALA A 134 -1.46 -20.25 10.03
C ALA A 134 -2.12 -20.59 8.70
N LEU A 135 -1.46 -21.42 7.88
CA LEU A 135 -1.95 -21.82 6.56
C LEU A 135 -3.06 -22.88 6.59
N SER A 136 -3.36 -23.46 7.75
CA SER A 136 -4.36 -24.53 7.87
C SER A 136 -5.80 -24.05 7.62
N SER A 137 -6.10 -22.78 7.86
CA SER A 137 -7.41 -22.20 7.54
C SER A 137 -7.33 -20.67 7.35
N PRO A 138 -8.15 -20.08 6.47
CA PRO A 138 -8.21 -18.63 6.28
C PRO A 138 -8.53 -17.85 7.57
N TYR A 139 -9.32 -18.46 8.45
CA TYR A 139 -9.69 -17.88 9.75
C TYR A 139 -8.48 -17.79 10.70
N ARG A 140 -7.69 -18.86 10.80
CA ARG A 140 -6.47 -18.88 11.64
C ARG A 140 -5.45 -17.86 11.16
N LEU A 141 -5.30 -17.73 9.85
CA LEU A 141 -4.41 -16.72 9.24
C LEU A 141 -4.75 -15.30 9.73
N ILE A 142 -6.04 -14.95 9.69
CA ILE A 142 -6.49 -13.60 10.13
C ILE A 142 -6.27 -13.42 11.63
N ILE A 143 -6.60 -14.42 12.46
CA ILE A 143 -6.40 -14.32 13.92
C ILE A 143 -4.92 -14.14 14.25
N ILE A 144 -4.04 -14.94 13.65
CA ILE A 144 -2.59 -14.82 13.86
C ILE A 144 -2.10 -13.44 13.39
N GLY A 145 -2.57 -12.96 12.24
CA GLY A 145 -2.24 -11.63 11.72
C GLY A 145 -2.66 -10.52 12.67
N VAL A 146 -3.91 -10.54 13.14
CA VAL A 146 -4.42 -9.54 14.11
C VAL A 146 -3.66 -9.61 15.44
N ALA A 147 -3.37 -10.81 15.94
CA ALA A 147 -2.56 -10.98 17.14
C ALA A 147 -1.17 -10.39 16.99
N MET A 148 -0.51 -10.63 15.84
CA MET A 148 0.79 -10.04 15.51
C MET A 148 0.71 -8.51 15.42
N MET A 149 -0.29 -8.00 14.70
CA MET A 149 -0.52 -6.55 14.57
C MET A 149 -0.63 -5.90 15.95
N LEU A 150 -1.49 -6.42 16.84
CA LEU A 150 -1.67 -5.89 18.19
C LEU A 150 -0.40 -6.01 19.03
N THR A 151 0.33 -7.12 18.92
CA THR A 151 1.57 -7.35 19.69
C THR A 151 2.66 -6.37 19.26
N PHE A 152 2.94 -6.24 17.97
CA PHE A 152 3.97 -5.32 17.48
C PHE A 152 3.60 -3.86 17.71
N THR A 153 2.33 -3.48 17.51
CA THR A 153 1.86 -2.13 17.84
C THR A 153 1.97 -1.85 19.35
N GLY A 154 1.69 -2.83 20.21
CA GLY A 154 1.89 -2.71 21.64
C GLY A 154 3.35 -2.50 22.03
N PHE A 155 4.27 -3.27 21.45
CA PHE A 155 5.71 -3.07 21.65
C PHE A 155 6.17 -1.70 21.13
N GLU A 156 5.71 -1.29 19.96
CA GLU A 156 5.99 0.03 19.39
C GLU A 156 5.57 1.14 20.37
N GLN A 157 4.38 1.10 20.93
CA GLN A 157 3.89 2.07 21.91
C GLN A 157 4.72 2.09 23.19
N LEU A 158 5.15 0.93 23.68
CA LEU A 158 6.00 0.83 24.88
C LEU A 158 7.35 1.52 24.68
N PHE A 159 7.96 1.36 23.51
CA PHE A 159 9.28 1.91 23.23
C PHE A 159 9.22 3.33 22.64
N SER A 160 8.16 3.74 21.97
CA SER A 160 8.03 5.07 21.36
C SER A 160 7.70 6.17 22.37
N ASN A 161 7.09 5.87 23.51
CA ASN A 161 6.69 6.86 24.55
C ASN A 161 7.86 7.70 25.10
N GLY A 162 9.11 7.35 24.79
CA GLY A 162 10.32 8.16 25.16
C GLY A 162 11.02 8.81 23.97
N MET A 163 10.67 8.53 22.73
CA MET A 163 11.49 8.89 21.56
C MET A 163 10.83 9.88 20.58
N GLY A 164 9.55 10.20 20.74
CA GLY A 164 8.85 11.14 19.83
C GLY A 164 8.77 10.65 18.36
N VAL A 165 9.01 9.37 18.10
CA VAL A 165 8.92 8.77 16.76
C VAL A 165 7.46 8.57 16.42
N GLN A 166 6.93 9.35 15.48
CA GLN A 166 5.59 9.12 14.94
C GLN A 166 5.69 8.13 13.78
N THR A 167 5.03 6.99 13.93
CA THR A 167 4.94 5.93 12.91
C THR A 167 3.59 5.94 12.18
N THR A 168 2.77 6.96 12.40
CA THR A 168 1.48 7.12 11.71
C THR A 168 1.68 7.52 10.26
N GLY A 169 1.10 6.76 9.34
CA GLY A 169 1.19 6.96 7.89
C GLY A 169 0.78 8.35 7.44
N SER A 170 1.77 9.24 7.32
CA SER A 170 1.59 10.64 6.95
C SER A 170 2.59 11.04 5.87
N PHE A 171 2.13 11.88 4.93
CA PHE A 171 2.97 12.47 3.88
C PHE A 171 3.48 13.86 4.26
N ASN A 172 3.26 14.31 5.50
CA ASN A 172 3.72 15.61 5.94
C ASN A 172 5.26 15.65 6.03
N GLY A 173 5.88 16.68 5.45
CA GLY A 173 7.33 16.85 5.47
C GLY A 173 8.13 15.90 4.56
N ILE A 174 7.48 15.18 3.63
CA ILE A 174 8.18 14.34 2.66
C ILE A 174 9.07 15.18 1.73
N THR A 175 10.30 14.72 1.56
CA THR A 175 11.34 15.31 0.72
C THR A 175 11.53 14.54 -0.59
N TRP A 176 12.22 15.17 -1.57
CA TRP A 176 12.60 14.49 -2.82
C TRP A 176 13.45 13.23 -2.57
N SER A 177 14.43 13.32 -1.65
CA SER A 177 15.28 12.16 -1.33
C SER A 177 14.47 10.93 -0.91
N GLN A 178 13.43 11.13 -0.08
CA GLN A 178 12.53 10.06 0.33
C GLN A 178 11.65 9.56 -0.83
N THR A 179 11.19 10.49 -1.67
CA THR A 179 10.38 10.16 -2.86
C THR A 179 11.18 9.39 -3.89
N GLU A 180 12.46 9.70 -4.10
CA GLU A 180 13.38 8.97 -4.99
C GLU A 180 13.60 7.54 -4.50
N VAL A 181 13.77 7.34 -3.18
CA VAL A 181 13.85 6.00 -2.60
C VAL A 181 12.56 5.21 -2.87
N LEU A 182 11.37 5.83 -2.64
CA LEU A 182 10.09 5.21 -2.96
C LEU A 182 9.93 4.91 -4.44
N LEU A 183 10.42 5.80 -5.32
CA LEU A 183 10.36 5.59 -6.77
C LEU A 183 11.18 4.37 -7.16
N PHE A 184 12.42 4.27 -6.70
CA PHE A 184 13.30 3.14 -7.03
C PHE A 184 12.74 1.82 -6.49
N LEU A 185 12.41 1.76 -5.19
CA LEU A 185 11.87 0.57 -4.56
C LEU A 185 10.46 0.23 -5.08
N GLY A 186 9.63 1.24 -5.26
CA GLY A 186 8.26 1.07 -5.74
C GLY A 186 8.20 0.56 -7.17
N VAL A 187 8.91 1.21 -8.09
CA VAL A 187 8.92 0.78 -9.51
C VAL A 187 9.50 -0.63 -9.64
N SER A 188 10.62 -0.93 -8.98
CA SER A 188 11.23 -2.27 -9.02
C SER A 188 10.30 -3.34 -8.45
N GLY A 189 9.72 -3.11 -7.27
CA GLY A 189 8.81 -4.07 -6.63
C GLY A 189 7.50 -4.26 -7.41
N MET A 190 6.89 -3.18 -7.91
CA MET A 190 5.68 -3.27 -8.73
C MET A 190 5.94 -3.94 -10.08
N PHE A 191 7.09 -3.71 -10.70
CA PHE A 191 7.50 -4.41 -11.91
C PHE A 191 7.60 -5.92 -11.67
N VAL A 192 8.26 -6.33 -10.59
CA VAL A 192 8.33 -7.76 -10.20
C VAL A 192 6.94 -8.32 -9.93
N ALA A 193 6.07 -7.58 -9.25
CA ALA A 193 4.69 -8.01 -8.99
C ALA A 193 3.89 -8.25 -10.28
N VAL A 194 4.01 -7.35 -11.26
CA VAL A 194 3.37 -7.51 -12.58
C VAL A 194 3.95 -8.70 -13.33
N PHE A 195 5.27 -8.90 -13.29
CA PHE A 195 5.93 -10.04 -13.91
C PHE A 195 5.49 -11.37 -13.29
N LEU A 196 5.31 -11.42 -11.96
CA LEU A 196 4.85 -12.60 -11.23
C LEU A 196 3.32 -12.75 -11.19
N SER A 197 2.56 -11.85 -11.80
CA SER A 197 1.09 -11.91 -11.81
C SER A 197 0.50 -13.23 -12.35
N PRO A 198 1.11 -13.97 -13.31
CA PRO A 198 0.65 -15.30 -13.69
C PRO A 198 0.67 -16.30 -12.53
N TRP A 199 1.66 -16.21 -11.61
CA TRP A 199 1.72 -17.07 -10.44
C TRP A 199 0.51 -16.91 -9.52
N ALA A 200 0.01 -15.67 -9.40
CA ALA A 200 -1.20 -15.37 -8.65
C ALA A 200 -2.43 -16.08 -9.24
N ASN A 201 -2.52 -16.21 -10.56
CA ASN A 201 -3.57 -16.99 -11.23
C ASN A 201 -3.38 -18.49 -11.05
N TYR A 202 -2.16 -18.99 -11.15
CA TYR A 202 -1.87 -20.41 -10.92
C TYR A 202 -2.24 -20.86 -9.50
N LEU A 203 -2.05 -20.01 -8.50
CA LEU A 203 -2.45 -20.32 -7.13
C LEU A 203 -3.97 -20.49 -6.92
N LYS A 204 -4.82 -20.19 -7.90
CA LYS A 204 -6.26 -20.54 -7.86
C LYS A 204 -6.52 -22.03 -8.06
N LEU A 205 -5.59 -22.74 -8.70
CA LEU A 205 -5.68 -24.19 -8.93
C LEU A 205 -5.42 -24.95 -7.63
N SER A 206 -5.94 -26.17 -7.55
CA SER A 206 -5.64 -27.05 -6.41
C SER A 206 -4.15 -27.43 -6.38
N THR A 207 -3.64 -27.79 -5.20
CA THR A 207 -2.24 -28.21 -5.06
C THR A 207 -1.92 -29.43 -5.92
N GLU A 208 -2.87 -30.35 -6.05
CA GLU A 208 -2.77 -31.54 -6.91
C GLU A 208 -2.64 -31.16 -8.39
N GLN A 209 -3.49 -30.24 -8.87
CA GLN A 209 -3.43 -29.74 -10.25
C GLN A 209 -2.11 -29.00 -10.56
N LEU A 210 -1.49 -28.35 -9.58
CA LEU A 210 -0.19 -27.72 -9.76
C LEU A 210 0.94 -28.76 -9.80
N GLN A 211 0.86 -29.80 -8.96
CA GLN A 211 1.84 -30.89 -8.95
C GLN A 211 1.86 -31.67 -10.26
N THR A 212 0.69 -31.95 -10.86
CA THR A 212 0.63 -32.60 -12.18
C THR A 212 1.29 -31.78 -13.29
N LYS A 213 1.40 -30.46 -13.11
CA LYS A 213 2.11 -29.57 -14.03
C LYS A 213 3.60 -29.36 -13.66
N GLY A 214 4.10 -30.05 -12.66
CA GLY A 214 5.47 -29.95 -12.18
C GLY A 214 5.79 -28.63 -11.45
N VAL A 215 4.77 -27.90 -10.96
CA VAL A 215 4.95 -26.58 -10.37
C VAL A 215 4.69 -26.63 -8.86
N SER A 216 5.60 -26.06 -8.08
CA SER A 216 5.49 -25.97 -6.63
C SER A 216 4.63 -24.78 -6.21
N ALA A 217 3.44 -25.04 -5.67
CA ALA A 217 2.55 -24.02 -5.08
C ALA A 217 3.25 -23.24 -3.94
N SER A 218 4.10 -23.92 -3.16
CA SER A 218 4.82 -23.30 -2.05
C SER A 218 5.84 -22.27 -2.54
N MET A 219 6.61 -22.60 -3.57
CA MET A 219 7.60 -21.70 -4.17
C MET A 219 6.92 -20.42 -4.74
N MET A 220 5.84 -20.60 -5.49
CA MET A 220 5.08 -19.47 -6.02
C MET A 220 4.53 -18.57 -4.91
N ARG A 221 3.98 -19.18 -3.85
CA ARG A 221 3.44 -18.45 -2.70
C ARG A 221 4.53 -17.65 -2.00
N ILE A 222 5.66 -18.25 -1.68
CA ILE A 222 6.79 -17.58 -1.02
C ILE A 222 7.30 -16.43 -1.89
N GLY A 223 7.50 -16.65 -3.19
CA GLY A 223 7.94 -15.58 -4.10
C GLY A 223 6.99 -14.39 -4.14
N LEU A 224 5.68 -14.63 -4.20
CA LEU A 224 4.67 -13.57 -4.13
C LEU A 224 4.68 -12.86 -2.77
N LEU A 225 4.82 -13.58 -1.67
CA LEU A 225 4.86 -13.00 -0.33
C LEU A 225 6.14 -12.20 -0.07
N CYS A 226 7.26 -12.56 -0.67
CA CYS A 226 8.48 -11.73 -0.66
C CYS A 226 8.23 -10.37 -1.33
N VAL A 227 7.48 -10.34 -2.44
CA VAL A 227 7.08 -9.08 -3.08
C VAL A 227 6.15 -8.27 -2.18
N VAL A 228 5.21 -8.91 -1.48
CA VAL A 228 4.34 -8.24 -0.49
C VAL A 228 5.15 -7.57 0.60
N VAL A 229 6.08 -8.30 1.22
CA VAL A 229 6.96 -7.77 2.26
C VAL A 229 7.81 -6.63 1.72
N PHE A 230 8.42 -6.80 0.56
CA PHE A 230 9.26 -5.78 -0.06
C PHE A 230 8.49 -4.46 -0.27
N LEU A 231 7.30 -4.52 -0.90
CA LEU A 231 6.48 -3.33 -1.16
C LEU A 231 5.96 -2.68 0.11
N SER A 232 5.41 -3.46 1.05
CA SER A 232 4.86 -2.91 2.29
C SER A 232 5.95 -2.34 3.21
N SER A 233 7.09 -3.02 3.35
CA SER A 233 8.23 -2.52 4.13
C SER A 233 8.86 -1.27 3.52
N SER A 234 8.88 -1.15 2.19
CA SER A 234 9.34 0.08 1.52
C SER A 234 8.45 1.27 1.88
N VAL A 235 7.14 1.10 1.87
CA VAL A 235 6.21 2.17 2.28
C VAL A 235 6.37 2.50 3.76
N SER A 236 6.36 1.50 4.65
CA SER A 236 6.54 1.70 6.09
C SER A 236 7.84 2.43 6.42
N SER A 237 8.94 2.15 5.70
CA SER A 237 10.23 2.79 5.95
C SER A 237 10.27 4.30 5.72
N VAL A 238 9.35 4.84 4.92
CA VAL A 238 9.31 6.25 4.54
C VAL A 238 8.10 6.97 5.14
N VAL A 239 6.91 6.37 5.06
CA VAL A 239 5.64 7.02 5.40
C VAL A 239 5.03 6.44 6.68
N GLY A 240 5.38 5.21 7.03
CA GLY A 240 4.71 4.44 8.08
C GLY A 240 3.50 3.65 7.57
N THR A 241 2.78 3.02 8.48
CA THR A 241 1.65 2.16 8.13
C THR A 241 0.43 2.96 7.65
N ILE A 242 -0.11 2.57 6.49
CA ILE A 242 -1.40 3.03 5.95
C ILE A 242 -2.32 1.80 5.82
N PRO A 243 -3.34 1.66 6.66
CA PRO A 243 -4.18 0.47 6.68
C PRO A 243 -5.19 0.44 5.54
N PHE A 244 -5.74 -0.74 5.28
CA PHE A 244 -6.86 -1.02 4.38
C PHE A 244 -6.64 -0.79 2.87
N MET A 245 -5.56 -0.17 2.44
CA MET A 245 -5.31 0.07 1.00
C MET A 245 -5.30 -1.23 0.19
N GLY A 246 -4.67 -2.27 0.72
CA GLY A 246 -4.59 -3.58 0.09
C GLY A 246 -5.88 -4.41 0.14
N ILE A 247 -6.90 -3.98 0.90
CA ILE A 247 -8.25 -4.56 0.84
C ILE A 247 -9.13 -3.76 -0.10
N VAL A 248 -9.24 -2.46 0.14
CA VAL A 248 -10.20 -1.60 -0.55
C VAL A 248 -9.97 -1.62 -2.05
N VAL A 249 -8.76 -1.31 -2.49
CA VAL A 249 -8.45 -1.14 -3.91
C VAL A 249 -8.58 -2.44 -4.71
N PRO A 250 -7.94 -3.56 -4.34
CA PRO A 250 -8.04 -4.78 -5.14
C PRO A 250 -9.47 -5.36 -5.20
N ASN A 251 -10.27 -5.14 -4.16
CA ASN A 251 -11.66 -5.60 -4.15
C ASN A 251 -12.55 -4.74 -5.04
N ILE A 252 -12.35 -3.41 -5.08
CA ILE A 252 -13.01 -2.53 -6.05
C ILE A 252 -12.62 -2.95 -7.48
N VAL A 253 -11.33 -3.10 -7.74
CA VAL A 253 -10.82 -3.50 -9.07
C VAL A 253 -11.39 -4.87 -9.49
N ARG A 254 -11.42 -5.84 -8.58
CA ARG A 254 -12.00 -7.16 -8.86
C ARG A 254 -13.49 -7.08 -9.23
N TYR A 255 -14.22 -6.18 -8.62
CA TYR A 255 -15.62 -5.93 -8.97
C TYR A 255 -15.76 -5.34 -10.38
N LEU A 256 -14.83 -4.49 -10.81
CA LEU A 256 -14.86 -3.78 -12.09
C LEU A 256 -14.41 -4.65 -13.28
N VAL A 257 -13.35 -5.44 -13.10
CA VAL A 257 -12.68 -6.17 -14.21
C VAL A 257 -12.65 -7.68 -14.04
N GLY A 258 -13.23 -8.22 -12.97
CA GLY A 258 -13.28 -9.67 -12.72
C GLY A 258 -12.10 -10.17 -11.90
N ARG A 259 -11.75 -11.47 -12.10
CA ARG A 259 -10.87 -12.18 -11.17
C ARG A 259 -9.48 -12.51 -11.72
N ASP A 260 -9.11 -11.99 -12.87
CA ASP A 260 -7.78 -12.23 -13.46
C ASP A 260 -6.72 -11.34 -12.81
N TYR A 261 -5.72 -11.93 -12.15
CA TYR A 261 -4.67 -11.16 -11.47
C TYR A 261 -3.74 -10.44 -12.44
N GLN A 262 -3.61 -10.88 -13.68
CA GLN A 262 -2.86 -10.14 -14.70
C GLN A 262 -3.50 -8.79 -15.04
N THR A 263 -4.81 -8.65 -14.80
CA THR A 263 -5.53 -7.37 -14.93
C THR A 263 -5.68 -6.67 -13.59
N ILE A 264 -5.97 -7.43 -12.50
CA ILE A 264 -6.16 -6.85 -11.17
C ILE A 264 -4.92 -6.12 -10.70
N ILE A 265 -3.72 -6.72 -10.82
CA ILE A 265 -2.49 -6.13 -10.27
C ILE A 265 -2.16 -4.79 -10.95
N PRO A 266 -2.08 -4.66 -12.29
CA PRO A 266 -1.79 -3.37 -12.93
C PRO A 266 -2.88 -2.32 -12.71
N LEU A 267 -4.16 -2.70 -12.74
CA LEU A 267 -5.24 -1.75 -12.49
C LEU A 267 -5.30 -1.33 -11.01
N SER A 268 -5.00 -2.23 -10.07
CA SER A 268 -4.86 -1.88 -8.65
C SER A 268 -3.72 -0.91 -8.41
N MET A 269 -2.62 -1.02 -9.14
CA MET A 269 -1.51 -0.07 -9.08
C MET A 269 -1.98 1.36 -9.39
N LEU A 270 -2.68 1.55 -10.50
CA LEU A 270 -3.19 2.86 -10.92
C LEU A 270 -4.32 3.37 -10.00
N MET A 271 -5.28 2.51 -9.67
CA MET A 271 -6.39 2.87 -8.79
C MET A 271 -5.90 3.19 -7.37
N GLY A 272 -4.92 2.45 -6.86
CA GLY A 272 -4.30 2.70 -5.56
C GLY A 272 -3.53 4.01 -5.53
N ALA A 273 -2.76 4.29 -6.58
CA ALA A 273 -2.08 5.57 -6.76
C ALA A 273 -3.08 6.73 -6.70
N TRP A 274 -4.16 6.64 -7.45
CA TRP A 274 -5.19 7.66 -7.46
C TRP A 274 -5.90 7.79 -6.10
N LEU A 275 -6.36 6.70 -5.52
CA LEU A 275 -7.16 6.73 -4.28
C LEU A 275 -6.38 7.31 -3.10
N LEU A 276 -5.16 6.84 -2.86
CA LEU A 276 -4.36 7.34 -1.73
C LEU A 276 -3.97 8.81 -1.92
N PHE A 277 -3.70 9.20 -3.14
CA PHE A 277 -3.43 10.59 -3.48
C PHE A 277 -4.64 11.50 -3.26
N VAL A 278 -5.85 11.08 -3.63
CA VAL A 278 -7.10 11.79 -3.30
C VAL A 278 -7.27 11.93 -1.79
N ILE A 279 -7.05 10.84 -1.05
CA ILE A 279 -7.17 10.82 0.42
C ILE A 279 -6.18 11.77 1.07
N ASP A 280 -4.92 11.78 0.64
CA ASP A 280 -3.93 12.74 1.15
C ASP A 280 -4.33 14.18 0.81
N THR A 281 -4.84 14.43 -0.40
CA THR A 281 -5.31 15.76 -0.81
C THR A 281 -6.49 16.23 0.06
N ILE A 282 -7.45 15.35 0.35
CA ILE A 282 -8.57 15.63 1.25
C ILE A 282 -8.05 15.90 2.67
N GLY A 283 -7.11 15.11 3.18
CA GLY A 283 -6.52 15.27 4.51
C GLY A 283 -5.86 16.62 4.74
N ARG A 284 -5.33 17.23 3.69
CA ARG A 284 -4.73 18.57 3.73
C ARG A 284 -5.75 19.73 3.83
N ILE A 285 -7.00 19.47 3.51
CA ILE A 285 -8.02 20.53 3.36
C ILE A 285 -9.04 20.50 4.48
N ILE A 286 -9.36 19.31 4.99
CA ILE A 286 -10.55 19.07 5.81
C ILE A 286 -10.48 19.75 7.19
N VAL A 287 -9.29 19.96 7.75
CA VAL A 287 -9.09 20.50 9.11
C VAL A 287 -8.00 21.59 9.12
N LEU A 288 -8.09 22.56 8.24
CA LEU A 288 -7.12 23.68 8.23
C LEU A 288 -7.11 24.46 9.56
N PRO A 289 -5.97 24.87 10.08
CA PRO A 289 -4.62 24.79 9.50
C PRO A 289 -3.86 23.48 9.78
N SER A 290 -4.42 22.54 10.57
CA SER A 290 -3.85 21.22 10.80
C SER A 290 -4.16 20.28 9.64
N GLU A 291 -3.35 19.24 9.49
CA GLU A 291 -3.53 18.22 8.46
C GLU A 291 -3.90 16.87 9.10
N LEU A 292 -4.87 16.17 8.50
CA LEU A 292 -5.16 14.79 8.87
C LEU A 292 -4.27 13.85 8.08
N SER A 293 -3.66 12.87 8.76
CA SER A 293 -2.87 11.85 8.07
C SER A 293 -3.75 10.97 7.17
N ALA A 294 -3.20 10.54 6.04
CA ALA A 294 -3.87 9.64 5.12
C ALA A 294 -4.26 8.32 5.80
N ALA A 295 -3.47 7.84 6.76
CA ALA A 295 -3.77 6.64 7.55
C ALA A 295 -5.06 6.78 8.37
N VAL A 296 -5.29 7.94 9.00
CA VAL A 296 -6.52 8.19 9.77
C VAL A 296 -7.75 8.15 8.86
N ILE A 297 -7.70 8.85 7.72
CA ILE A 297 -8.82 8.87 6.77
C ILE A 297 -9.07 7.47 6.21
N MET A 298 -8.00 6.73 5.86
CA MET A 298 -8.12 5.35 5.38
C MET A 298 -8.74 4.43 6.43
N THR A 299 -8.43 4.61 7.71
CA THR A 299 -9.03 3.83 8.80
C THR A 299 -10.53 4.11 8.90
N VAL A 300 -10.93 5.38 8.81
CA VAL A 300 -12.35 5.78 8.86
C VAL A 300 -13.16 5.25 7.66
N ILE A 301 -12.55 5.18 6.49
CA ILE A 301 -13.22 4.68 5.26
C ILE A 301 -13.12 3.15 5.18
N GLY A 302 -11.98 2.58 5.50
CA GLY A 302 -11.67 1.17 5.29
C GLY A 302 -12.46 0.24 6.22
N GLY A 303 -12.67 0.62 7.47
CA GLY A 303 -13.47 -0.15 8.42
C GLY A 303 -14.91 -0.37 7.94
N PRO A 304 -15.70 0.68 7.67
CA PRO A 304 -17.04 0.55 7.11
C PRO A 304 -17.07 -0.17 5.76
N PHE A 305 -16.09 0.06 4.88
CA PHE A 305 -15.98 -0.66 3.62
C PHE A 305 -15.85 -2.16 3.83
N LEU A 306 -15.01 -2.58 4.78
CA LEU A 306 -14.83 -3.99 5.14
C LEU A 306 -16.13 -4.62 5.64
N ILE A 307 -16.87 -3.92 6.53
CA ILE A 307 -18.17 -4.38 7.05
C ILE A 307 -19.17 -4.55 5.90
N MET A 308 -19.30 -3.55 5.03
CA MET A 308 -20.19 -3.62 3.87
C MET A 308 -19.83 -4.77 2.92
N MET A 309 -18.54 -4.99 2.71
CA MET A 309 -18.03 -6.07 1.86
C MET A 309 -18.42 -7.44 2.44
N LEU A 310 -18.29 -7.64 3.75
CA LEU A 310 -18.65 -8.89 4.42
C LEU A 310 -20.15 -9.16 4.45
N GLN A 311 -20.98 -8.11 4.50
CA GLN A 311 -22.44 -8.24 4.52
C GLN A 311 -23.03 -8.54 3.13
N ARG A 312 -22.37 -8.20 2.04
CA ARG A 312 -22.86 -8.49 0.69
C ARG A 312 -22.73 -9.99 0.37
N LYS A 313 -23.86 -10.70 0.25
CA LYS A 313 -23.93 -12.15 -0.10
C LYS A 313 -23.17 -12.53 -1.39
N ASN A 314 -22.99 -11.60 -2.32
CA ASN A 314 -22.25 -11.82 -3.58
C ASN A 314 -20.72 -11.89 -3.43
N PHE A 315 -20.16 -11.45 -2.31
CA PHE A 315 -18.74 -11.62 -2.00
C PHE A 315 -18.42 -13.02 -1.44
N ASN A 316 -19.44 -13.73 -0.94
CA ASN A 316 -19.31 -15.11 -0.43
C ASN A 316 -19.23 -16.17 -1.55
N GLY A 317 -18.97 -15.80 -2.79
CA GLY A 317 -18.80 -16.70 -3.94
C GLY A 317 -17.54 -17.57 -3.95
N ILE A 318 -16.93 -17.82 -2.80
CA ILE A 318 -16.03 -18.94 -2.56
C ILE A 318 -16.81 -19.97 -1.76
N LYS A 319 -17.89 -20.51 -2.35
CA LYS A 319 -18.33 -21.84 -1.94
C LYS A 319 -17.25 -22.82 -2.37
N SER A 320 -16.68 -23.50 -1.39
CA SER A 320 -15.96 -24.74 -1.56
C SER A 320 -16.69 -25.64 -2.55
N SER A 321 -16.17 -25.83 -3.71
CA SER A 321 -16.38 -26.98 -4.60
C SER A 321 -15.05 -27.68 -4.78
#